data_feb71976cef0274f36b0d786b23b3581
#
_entry.id   feb71976cef0274f36b0d786b23b3581
#
_cell.length_a   1.000
_cell.length_b   1.000
_cell.length_c   1.000
_cell.angle_alpha   90.00
_cell.angle_beta   90.00
_cell.angle_gamma   90.00
#
_symmetry.space_group_name_H-M   'P 1'
#
loop_
_entity.id
_entity.type
_entity.pdbx_description
1 polymer ?
#
loop_
_entity_poly.entity_id
_entity_poly.type
_entity_poly.pdbx_seq_one_letter_code
_entity_poly.pdbx_strand_id
1 'polypeptide(L)'
;MITPERKKELIAQYATGSNDSGSPEVQIAILSERIANLTEHFKTHTKDNHSRRGMIKMVSERRGLLDYVKAKDIKRYEALIARLGLRR
;
A
#
# COMPACT_ATOMS: atom_id res chain seq x y z
N MET A 1 -7.20 -10.65 -2.23
CA MET A 1 -7.94 -9.41 -2.51
C MET A 1 -8.40 -8.74 -1.24
N ILE A 2 -8.44 -7.41 -1.26
CA ILE A 2 -8.91 -6.66 -0.07
C ILE A 2 -10.44 -6.64 -0.08
N THR A 3 -11.04 -7.02 1.06
CA THR A 3 -12.48 -6.92 1.22
C THR A 3 -12.89 -5.47 1.45
N PRO A 4 -14.16 -5.09 1.19
CA PRO A 4 -14.63 -3.74 1.49
C PRO A 4 -14.46 -3.36 2.97
N GLU A 5 -14.66 -4.30 3.88
CA GLU A 5 -14.50 -4.07 5.32
C GLU A 5 -13.04 -3.76 5.66
N ARG A 6 -12.10 -4.53 5.10
CA ARG A 6 -10.68 -4.29 5.34
C ARG A 6 -10.23 -2.96 4.76
N LYS A 7 -10.75 -2.60 3.60
CA LYS A 7 -10.45 -1.30 2.97
C LYS A 7 -10.90 -0.16 3.88
N LYS A 8 -12.09 -0.26 4.46
CA LYS A 8 -12.58 0.75 5.41
C LYS A 8 -11.70 0.87 6.64
N GLU A 9 -11.21 -0.27 7.15
CA GLU A 9 -10.28 -0.26 8.29
C GLU A 9 -8.99 0.48 7.95
N LEU A 10 -8.43 0.22 6.77
CA LEU A 10 -7.20 0.88 6.34
C LEU A 10 -7.41 2.39 6.15
N ILE A 11 -8.53 2.78 5.58
CA ILE A 11 -8.86 4.19 5.43
C ILE A 11 -8.93 4.85 6.80
N ALA A 12 -9.59 4.22 7.77
CA ALA A 12 -9.71 4.77 9.11
C ALA A 12 -8.36 4.89 9.80
N GLN A 13 -7.48 3.90 9.64
CA GLN A 13 -6.18 3.88 10.29
C GLN A 13 -5.19 4.88 9.72
N TYR A 14 -5.24 5.14 8.43
CA TYR A 14 -4.22 5.95 7.73
C TYR A 14 -4.73 7.30 7.23
N ALA A 15 -6.01 7.58 7.39
CA ALA A 15 -6.57 8.85 6.97
C ALA A 15 -5.92 10.01 7.75
N THR A 16 -5.65 11.10 7.05
CA THR A 16 -5.05 12.29 7.64
C THR A 16 -6.11 13.27 8.16
N GLY A 17 -7.38 12.99 7.88
CA GLY A 17 -8.50 13.79 8.35
C GLY A 17 -9.80 13.04 8.17
N SER A 18 -10.89 13.59 8.72
CA SER A 18 -12.20 12.98 8.55
C SER A 18 -12.60 12.95 7.07
N ASN A 19 -13.23 11.86 6.63
CA ASN A 19 -13.65 11.66 5.24
C ASN A 19 -12.49 11.54 4.25
N ASP A 20 -11.27 11.33 4.72
CA ASP A 20 -10.12 11.14 3.85
C ASP A 20 -10.06 9.68 3.41
N SER A 21 -10.31 9.44 2.13
CA SER A 21 -10.20 8.11 1.54
C SER A 21 -9.18 8.05 0.41
N GLY A 22 -8.56 9.19 0.09
CA GLY A 22 -7.68 9.28 -1.08
C GLY A 22 -6.31 9.86 -0.83
N SER A 23 -5.92 10.07 0.44
CA SER A 23 -4.58 10.59 0.72
C SER A 23 -3.50 9.58 0.30
N PRO A 24 -2.27 10.04 0.04
CA PRO A 24 -1.19 9.13 -0.29
C PRO A 24 -0.98 8.05 0.77
N GLU A 25 -1.11 8.38 2.05
CA GLU A 25 -0.96 7.40 3.13
C GLU A 25 -1.98 6.27 3.02
N VAL A 26 -3.24 6.60 2.77
CA VAL A 26 -4.30 5.61 2.60
C VAL A 26 -4.02 4.74 1.37
N GLN A 27 -3.66 5.36 0.26
CA GLN A 27 -3.37 4.62 -0.98
C GLN A 27 -2.19 3.67 -0.80
N ILE A 28 -1.14 4.12 -0.13
CA ILE A 28 0.05 3.29 0.14
C ILE A 28 -0.33 2.11 1.03
N ALA A 29 -1.15 2.33 2.05
CA ALA A 29 -1.59 1.26 2.94
C ALA A 29 -2.40 0.20 2.19
N ILE A 30 -3.31 0.62 1.32
CA ILE A 30 -4.12 -0.30 0.51
C ILE A 30 -3.22 -1.10 -0.45
N LEU A 31 -2.30 -0.43 -1.14
CA LEU A 31 -1.37 -1.09 -2.05
C LEU A 31 -0.49 -2.09 -1.31
N SER A 32 -0.01 -1.72 -0.12
CA SER A 32 0.84 -2.60 0.69
C SER A 32 0.11 -3.88 1.07
N GLU A 33 -1.15 -3.78 1.45
CA GLU A 33 -1.94 -4.97 1.79
C GLU A 33 -2.21 -5.84 0.57
N ARG A 34 -2.53 -5.22 -0.57
CA ARG A 34 -2.75 -5.97 -1.82
C ARG A 34 -1.48 -6.69 -2.27
N ILE A 35 -0.33 -6.03 -2.13
CA ILE A 35 0.96 -6.65 -2.46
C ILE A 35 1.24 -7.83 -1.54
N ALA A 36 0.97 -7.68 -0.24
CA ALA A 36 1.16 -8.77 0.72
C ALA A 36 0.26 -9.96 0.39
N ASN A 37 -1.00 -9.70 0.03
CA ASN A 37 -1.93 -10.75 -0.36
C ASN A 37 -1.47 -11.49 -1.61
N LEU A 38 -0.95 -10.77 -2.61
CA LEU A 38 -0.43 -11.38 -3.82
C LEU A 38 0.86 -12.18 -3.55
N THR A 39 1.71 -11.67 -2.66
CA THR A 39 2.91 -12.40 -2.26
C THR A 39 2.54 -13.76 -1.67
N GLU A 40 1.51 -13.80 -0.82
CA GLU A 40 1.01 -15.03 -0.26
C GLU A 40 0.42 -15.95 -1.35
N HIS A 41 -0.31 -15.36 -2.31
CA HIS A 41 -0.87 -16.08 -3.44
C HIS A 41 0.21 -16.82 -4.24
N PHE A 42 1.37 -16.20 -4.44
CA PHE A 42 2.44 -16.79 -5.23
C PHE A 42 3.14 -17.97 -4.56
N LYS A 43 2.91 -18.19 -3.29
CA LYS A 43 3.43 -19.38 -2.60
C LYS A 43 2.78 -20.66 -3.13
N THR A 44 1.53 -20.56 -3.60
CA THR A 44 0.79 -21.69 -4.16
C THR A 44 0.60 -21.59 -5.67
N HIS A 45 0.68 -20.39 -6.24
CA HIS A 45 0.44 -20.15 -7.67
C HIS A 45 1.66 -19.51 -8.31
N THR A 46 2.79 -20.22 -8.30
CA THR A 46 4.09 -19.69 -8.73
C THR A 46 4.15 -19.29 -10.20
N LYS A 47 3.26 -19.85 -11.03
CA LYS A 47 3.27 -19.61 -12.49
C LYS A 47 2.20 -18.61 -12.94
N ASP A 48 1.57 -17.92 -12.02
CA ASP A 48 0.54 -16.92 -12.35
C ASP A 48 1.19 -15.62 -12.80
N ASN A 49 1.53 -15.56 -14.09
CA ASN A 49 2.22 -14.40 -14.66
C ASN A 49 1.32 -13.15 -14.72
N HIS A 50 0.01 -13.35 -14.83
CA HIS A 50 -0.96 -12.25 -14.87
C HIS A 50 -0.94 -11.47 -13.57
N SER A 51 -1.06 -12.18 -12.45
CA SER A 51 -1.02 -11.57 -11.13
C SER A 51 0.36 -10.98 -10.82
N ARG A 52 1.42 -11.60 -11.33
CA ARG A 52 2.78 -11.12 -11.14
C ARG A 52 2.98 -9.75 -11.78
N ARG A 53 2.46 -9.56 -12.98
CA ARG A 53 2.50 -8.25 -13.65
C ARG A 53 1.72 -7.19 -12.87
N GLY A 54 0.56 -7.56 -12.35
CA GLY A 54 -0.24 -6.67 -11.51
C GLY A 54 0.48 -6.26 -10.25
N MET A 55 1.19 -7.22 -9.62
CA MET A 55 1.97 -6.93 -8.41
C MET A 55 3.11 -5.96 -8.70
N ILE A 56 3.84 -6.16 -9.80
CA ILE A 56 4.93 -5.27 -10.20
C ILE A 56 4.41 -3.85 -10.39
N LYS A 57 3.26 -3.70 -11.03
CA LYS A 57 2.63 -2.39 -11.22
C LYS A 57 2.28 -1.75 -9.89
N MET A 58 1.73 -2.52 -8.96
CA MET A 58 1.38 -2.02 -7.62
C MET A 58 2.62 -1.58 -6.84
N VAL A 59 3.71 -2.33 -6.94
CA VAL A 59 4.98 -1.97 -6.29
C VAL A 59 5.50 -0.64 -6.84
N SER A 60 5.43 -0.45 -8.16
CA SER A 60 5.84 0.81 -8.79
C SER A 60 4.97 1.97 -8.34
N GLU A 61 3.66 1.78 -8.28
CA GLU A 61 2.72 2.81 -7.83
C GLU A 61 3.00 3.18 -6.37
N ARG A 62 3.22 2.19 -5.51
CA ARG A 62 3.52 2.44 -4.11
C ARG A 62 4.80 3.24 -3.96
N ARG A 63 5.84 2.89 -4.73
CA ARG A 63 7.12 3.61 -4.69
C ARG A 63 6.94 5.07 -5.09
N GLY A 64 6.18 5.32 -6.15
CA GLY A 64 5.90 6.68 -6.59
C GLY A 64 5.18 7.49 -5.51
N LEU A 65 4.20 6.90 -4.86
CA LEU A 65 3.48 7.56 -3.77
C LEU A 65 4.38 7.81 -2.56
N LEU A 66 5.24 6.86 -2.22
CA LEU A 66 6.20 7.03 -1.12
C LEU A 66 7.18 8.16 -1.42
N ASP A 67 7.68 8.24 -2.64
CA ASP A 67 8.57 9.32 -3.05
C ASP A 67 7.87 10.67 -2.96
N TYR A 68 6.60 10.72 -3.34
CA TYR A 68 5.79 11.93 -3.23
C TYR A 68 5.65 12.39 -1.78
N VAL A 69 5.31 11.48 -0.87
CA VAL A 69 5.17 11.81 0.55
C VAL A 69 6.51 12.27 1.13
N LYS A 70 7.60 11.59 0.77
CA LYS A 70 8.94 11.95 1.23
C LYS A 70 9.32 13.37 0.80
N ALA A 71 8.98 13.74 -0.42
CA ALA A 71 9.27 15.08 -0.93
C ALA A 71 8.42 16.15 -0.24
N LYS A 72 7.21 15.81 0.16
CA LYS A 72 6.29 16.75 0.79
C LYS A 72 6.57 16.93 2.28
N ASP A 73 6.83 15.82 2.99
CA ASP A 73 7.02 15.83 4.44
C ASP A 73 7.78 14.58 4.86
N ILE A 74 9.06 14.75 5.15
CA ILE A 74 9.92 13.60 5.50
C ILE A 74 9.44 12.91 6.79
N LYS A 75 8.88 13.65 7.72
CA LYS A 75 8.39 13.06 8.98
C LYS A 75 7.18 12.17 8.74
N ARG A 76 6.27 12.59 7.87
CA ARG A 76 5.14 11.76 7.46
C ARG A 76 5.61 10.48 6.79
N TYR A 77 6.62 10.60 5.92
CA TYR A 77 7.21 9.45 5.24
C TYR A 77 7.80 8.46 6.24
N GLU A 78 8.61 8.96 7.17
CA GLU A 78 9.26 8.10 8.17
C GLU A 78 8.25 7.39 9.06
N ALA A 79 7.21 8.11 9.51
CA ALA A 79 6.16 7.53 10.33
C ALA A 79 5.40 6.44 9.55
N LEU A 80 5.13 6.69 8.28
CA LEU A 80 4.37 5.76 7.45
C LEU A 80 5.15 4.46 7.20
N ILE A 81 6.43 4.55 6.83
CA ILE A 81 7.22 3.34 6.59
C ILE A 81 7.40 2.53 7.86
N ALA A 82 7.49 3.19 9.01
CA ALA A 82 7.58 2.50 10.30
C ALA A 82 6.29 1.75 10.60
N ARG A 83 5.13 2.36 10.37
CA ARG A 83 3.84 1.72 10.60
C ARG A 83 3.61 0.52 9.67
N LEU A 84 4.06 0.62 8.43
CA LEU A 84 3.87 -0.42 7.43
C LEU A 84 4.96 -1.48 7.45
N GLY A 85 6.03 -1.26 8.20
CA GLY A 85 7.16 -2.18 8.23
C GLY A 85 7.96 -2.20 6.93
N LEU A 86 7.95 -1.10 6.20
CA LEU A 86 8.69 -0.98 4.94
C LEU A 86 10.10 -0.49 5.21
N ARG A 87 11.00 -0.81 4.29
CA ARG A 87 12.40 -0.38 4.41
C ARG A 87 12.66 1.01 3.86
N ARG A 88 11.68 1.54 3.10
CA ARG A 88 11.87 2.83 2.44
C ARG A 88 10.61 3.61 2.45
#